data_109c2177d7b6dac76bc6912435e2099d
#
_entry.id   109c2177d7b6dac76bc6912435e2099d
#
_cell.length_a   1.000
_cell.length_b   1.000
_cell.length_c   1.000
_cell.angle_alpha   90.00
_cell.angle_beta   90.00
_cell.angle_gamma   90.00
#
_symmetry.space_group_name_H-M   'P 1'
#
loop_
_entity.id
_entity.type
_entity.pdbx_description
1 polymer ?
#
loop_
_entity_poly.entity_id
_entity_poly.type
_entity_poly.pdbx_seq_one_letter_code
_entity_poly.pdbx_strand_id
1 'polypeptide(L)'
;MSTDARGAADPPRGRDGRAPDPLRVGGWSPMRMYRDDEPVDFVIVGTGAGGGTLACRLAEHGYSVVALDAGAWWRPLEEFASDESHQRKLFWTDERICDGANPLTLGTNNSGRAIGGSTVHFAMVSLRFRPEWFRSRSALGYGVDWPLDWREMWRYYREVEQALKISGPVRYPWGPARPRYPYRAHELNAAALVLARGAEAMGIDWTPTPLATLSAPRGRAHPCVYRGFCIAGCATNAKQSALVTWIPRAVAAGAEVRDLAMALRIEAAGDRVTGVHYRRDGRTHFQRARNVVVAGYAIETPRLLLLSANGRHPQGLANSSGLVGRYLMAQLNQASWGTMDDEVRWYKGPPSLALTEHWNYADDGKDFFGGYCWMSQGPLPIEWARKLAARGLWGDALKREMARYNFQAGLKIVGETLPRADNRVTLADERDAFGLPVARVTYAYDDNDRRMIRHAFAQMDRSLEAAGARDIWHEDDDTCHLAGTVRMGSDPATSVVDADCRSWDIPNLWICDGSVFPTVGGVNPSLTIQAIACRTADRIRTLAARGDAHARARWR
;
A
#
# COMPACT_ATOMS: atom_id res chain seq x y z
N MET A 1 -0.79 14.04 31.52
CA MET A 1 0.45 14.81 31.35
C MET A 1 0.56 15.12 29.87
N SER A 2 0.32 16.37 29.51
CA SER A 2 0.40 16.90 28.14
C SER A 2 1.85 16.85 27.68
N THR A 3 2.20 15.89 26.81
CA THR A 3 3.49 15.90 26.13
C THR A 3 3.39 16.74 24.89
N ASP A 4 3.98 17.90 24.97
CA ASP A 4 4.25 18.88 23.91
C ASP A 4 4.70 18.18 22.61
N ALA A 5 3.85 18.18 21.58
CA ALA A 5 4.16 17.69 20.24
C ALA A 5 4.96 18.75 19.44
N ARG A 6 5.99 19.35 20.06
CA ARG A 6 6.93 20.23 19.37
C ARG A 6 8.15 19.44 18.96
N GLY A 7 8.36 19.25 17.65
CA GLY A 7 9.70 19.02 17.18
C GLY A 7 9.99 17.95 16.13
N ALA A 8 9.13 17.74 15.15
CA ALA A 8 9.66 17.38 13.84
C ALA A 8 9.66 18.67 13.02
N ALA A 9 10.82 19.28 12.80
CA ALA A 9 10.94 20.42 11.88
C ALA A 9 10.29 20.01 10.55
N ASP A 10 9.30 20.76 10.10
CA ASP A 10 8.74 20.60 8.76
C ASP A 10 9.91 20.57 7.76
N PRO A 11 9.96 19.56 6.86
CA PRO A 11 10.99 19.55 5.83
C PRO A 11 10.93 20.85 5.02
N PRO A 12 12.08 21.36 4.52
CA PRO A 12 12.11 22.58 3.76
C PRO A 12 11.18 22.46 2.56
N ARG A 13 10.19 23.33 2.51
CA ARG A 13 9.13 23.33 1.50
C ARG A 13 9.69 23.78 0.17
N GLY A 14 9.30 23.09 -0.91
CA GLY A 14 9.56 23.49 -2.29
C GLY A 14 8.76 24.74 -2.70
N ARG A 15 8.91 25.85 -1.97
CA ARG A 15 8.24 27.13 -2.26
C ARG A 15 8.72 27.80 -3.56
N ASP A 16 9.87 27.37 -4.07
CA ASP A 16 10.57 27.93 -5.21
C ASP A 16 10.26 27.23 -6.55
N GLY A 17 9.23 26.39 -6.59
CA GLY A 17 8.87 25.64 -7.81
C GLY A 17 9.85 24.51 -8.15
N ARG A 18 10.51 23.95 -7.15
CA ARG A 18 11.43 22.83 -7.33
C ARG A 18 11.01 21.64 -6.50
N ALA A 19 11.26 20.44 -7.04
CA ALA A 19 11.12 19.18 -6.34
C ALA A 19 12.45 18.73 -5.75
N PRO A 20 12.47 18.06 -4.57
CA PRO A 20 13.69 17.42 -4.08
C PRO A 20 14.20 16.40 -5.11
N ASP A 21 15.50 16.44 -5.42
CA ASP A 21 16.14 15.38 -6.17
C ASP A 21 16.48 14.23 -5.20
N PRO A 22 15.81 13.08 -5.28
CA PRO A 22 15.99 11.99 -4.30
C PRO A 22 17.38 11.35 -4.37
N LEU A 23 18.18 11.67 -5.40
CA LEU A 23 19.53 11.16 -5.59
C LEU A 23 20.63 12.15 -5.24
N ARG A 24 20.28 13.36 -4.78
CA ARG A 24 21.24 14.42 -4.46
C ARG A 24 20.96 15.01 -3.08
N VAL A 25 21.99 15.11 -2.26
CA VAL A 25 21.94 15.87 -1.02
C VAL A 25 21.74 17.36 -1.33
N GLY A 26 20.71 17.98 -0.72
CA GLY A 26 20.36 19.38 -0.95
C GLY A 26 19.93 19.72 -2.39
N GLY A 27 19.78 18.71 -3.27
CA GLY A 27 19.42 18.90 -4.67
C GLY A 27 17.91 19.10 -4.86
N TRP A 28 17.55 20.01 -5.78
CA TRP A 28 16.18 20.26 -6.21
C TRP A 28 16.13 20.27 -7.74
N SER A 29 15.18 19.55 -8.31
CA SER A 29 14.93 19.55 -9.76
C SER A 29 13.86 20.59 -10.09
N PRO A 30 13.98 21.34 -11.22
CA PRO A 30 12.91 22.18 -11.72
C PRO A 30 11.61 21.38 -11.87
N MET A 31 10.51 21.92 -11.39
CA MET A 31 9.19 21.34 -11.50
C MET A 31 8.28 22.35 -12.21
N ARG A 32 7.45 21.88 -13.13
CA ARG A 32 6.44 22.73 -13.74
C ARG A 32 5.42 23.14 -12.68
N MET A 33 5.01 24.42 -12.70
CA MET A 33 3.98 24.95 -11.84
C MET A 33 2.73 25.29 -12.65
N TYR A 34 1.56 24.95 -12.12
CA TYR A 34 0.27 25.28 -12.71
C TYR A 34 -0.48 26.25 -11.79
N ARG A 35 -1.22 27.16 -12.39
CA ARG A 35 -2.07 28.09 -11.62
C ARG A 35 -3.34 27.37 -11.18
N ASP A 36 -3.83 27.70 -10.01
CA ASP A 36 -5.05 27.09 -9.43
C ASP A 36 -6.31 27.41 -10.28
N ASP A 37 -6.37 28.61 -10.88
CA ASP A 37 -7.47 29.08 -11.71
C ASP A 37 -7.43 28.53 -13.16
N GLU A 38 -6.33 27.94 -13.59
CA GLU A 38 -6.16 27.33 -14.90
C GLU A 38 -6.50 25.82 -14.84
N PRO A 39 -7.44 25.34 -15.69
CA PRO A 39 -7.81 23.92 -15.64
C PRO A 39 -6.70 23.04 -16.21
N VAL A 40 -6.18 22.12 -15.37
CA VAL A 40 -5.30 21.04 -15.81
C VAL A 40 -6.11 19.86 -16.34
N ASP A 41 -5.47 18.96 -17.11
CA ASP A 41 -6.16 17.76 -17.60
C ASP A 41 -6.52 16.83 -16.45
N PHE A 42 -5.62 16.66 -15.46
CA PHE A 42 -5.84 15.81 -14.29
C PHE A 42 -5.37 16.46 -13.00
N VAL A 43 -6.25 16.44 -11.98
CA VAL A 43 -5.83 16.54 -10.59
C VAL A 43 -5.87 15.13 -9.98
N ILE A 44 -4.77 14.72 -9.33
CA ILE A 44 -4.64 13.42 -8.66
C ILE A 44 -4.52 13.66 -7.16
N VAL A 45 -5.38 13.05 -6.36
CA VAL A 45 -5.36 13.12 -4.90
C VAL A 45 -4.68 11.87 -4.35
N GLY A 46 -3.50 12.05 -3.76
CA GLY A 46 -2.63 10.98 -3.26
C GLY A 46 -1.55 10.58 -4.27
N THR A 47 -0.30 10.40 -3.79
CA THR A 47 0.87 10.07 -4.62
C THR A 47 1.47 8.70 -4.28
N GLY A 48 0.68 7.82 -3.65
CA GLY A 48 1.08 6.46 -3.30
C GLY A 48 1.27 5.53 -4.50
N ALA A 49 1.15 4.22 -4.26
CA ALA A 49 1.32 3.19 -5.29
C ALA A 49 0.44 3.40 -6.53
N GLY A 50 -0.83 3.77 -6.34
CA GLY A 50 -1.75 4.07 -7.45
C GLY A 50 -1.51 5.44 -8.06
N GLY A 51 -1.74 6.50 -7.27
CA GLY A 51 -1.71 7.88 -7.76
C GLY A 51 -0.34 8.33 -8.28
N GLY A 52 0.75 7.95 -7.60
CA GLY A 52 2.11 8.28 -8.05
C GLY A 52 2.47 7.60 -9.38
N THR A 53 2.05 6.34 -9.56
CA THR A 53 2.22 5.61 -10.83
C THR A 53 1.38 6.24 -11.94
N LEU A 54 0.10 6.56 -11.65
CA LEU A 54 -0.80 7.15 -12.62
C LEU A 54 -0.36 8.56 -13.01
N ALA A 55 0.09 9.39 -12.04
CA ALA A 55 0.64 10.74 -12.32
C ALA A 55 1.82 10.67 -13.31
N CYS A 56 2.74 9.73 -13.09
CA CYS A 56 3.86 9.51 -13.99
C CYS A 56 3.39 9.14 -15.40
N ARG A 57 2.53 8.13 -15.51
CA ARG A 57 2.08 7.62 -16.81
C ARG A 57 1.27 8.67 -17.60
N LEU A 58 0.40 9.41 -16.92
CA LEU A 58 -0.39 10.47 -17.57
C LEU A 58 0.51 11.63 -18.03
N ALA A 59 1.48 12.05 -17.23
CA ALA A 59 2.44 13.09 -17.64
C ALA A 59 3.31 12.61 -18.82
N GLU A 60 3.77 11.34 -18.82
CA GLU A 60 4.48 10.73 -19.95
C GLU A 60 3.62 10.65 -21.22
N HIS A 61 2.28 10.57 -21.09
CA HIS A 61 1.34 10.66 -22.20
C HIS A 61 1.06 12.13 -22.66
N GLY A 62 1.72 13.11 -22.05
CA GLY A 62 1.64 14.52 -22.44
C GLY A 62 0.48 15.30 -21.82
N TYR A 63 -0.22 14.75 -20.82
CA TYR A 63 -1.26 15.47 -20.09
C TYR A 63 -0.67 16.42 -19.04
N SER A 64 -1.38 17.53 -18.79
CA SER A 64 -1.09 18.41 -17.65
C SER A 64 -1.63 17.76 -16.36
N VAL A 65 -0.74 17.53 -15.38
CA VAL A 65 -1.04 16.82 -14.13
C VAL A 65 -0.63 17.65 -12.93
N VAL A 66 -1.54 17.83 -11.98
CA VAL A 66 -1.26 18.30 -10.63
C VAL A 66 -1.59 17.17 -9.64
N ALA A 67 -0.60 16.70 -8.89
CA ALA A 67 -0.78 15.69 -7.85
C ALA A 67 -0.73 16.37 -6.48
N LEU A 68 -1.77 16.16 -5.67
CA LEU A 68 -1.92 16.68 -4.31
C LEU A 68 -1.65 15.55 -3.32
N ASP A 69 -0.81 15.77 -2.31
CA ASP A 69 -0.59 14.81 -1.23
C ASP A 69 -0.61 15.51 0.13
N ALA A 70 -1.30 14.91 1.09
CA ALA A 70 -1.38 15.43 2.45
C ALA A 70 -0.06 15.32 3.22
N GLY A 71 0.85 14.46 2.76
CA GLY A 71 2.13 14.19 3.39
C GLY A 71 3.26 15.07 2.87
N ALA A 72 4.36 15.02 3.61
CA ALA A 72 5.56 15.79 3.29
C ALA A 72 6.38 15.12 2.18
N TRP A 73 7.16 15.92 1.47
CA TRP A 73 8.17 15.44 0.51
C TRP A 73 9.52 15.26 1.19
N TRP A 74 9.80 14.04 1.59
CA TRP A 74 11.04 13.67 2.27
C TRP A 74 12.21 13.54 1.30
N ARG A 75 13.40 13.95 1.73
CA ARG A 75 14.68 13.75 1.03
C ARG A 75 15.40 12.54 1.64
N PRO A 76 15.40 11.37 0.99
CA PRO A 76 15.86 10.14 1.62
C PRO A 76 17.27 10.19 2.19
N LEU A 77 18.23 10.77 1.45
CA LEU A 77 19.63 10.86 1.87
C LEU A 77 19.87 11.71 3.12
N GLU A 78 18.99 12.67 3.37
CA GLU A 78 19.14 13.66 4.45
C GLU A 78 18.22 13.38 5.65
N GLU A 79 17.01 12.82 5.36
CA GLU A 79 15.93 12.83 6.34
C GLU A 79 15.50 11.43 6.80
N PHE A 80 15.98 10.35 6.19
CA PHE A 80 15.70 8.98 6.64
C PHE A 80 16.85 8.46 7.49
N ALA A 81 16.74 8.65 8.80
CA ALA A 81 17.70 8.12 9.76
C ALA A 81 17.63 6.59 9.89
N SER A 82 18.72 5.98 10.35
CA SER A 82 18.71 4.58 10.84
C SER A 82 18.22 4.57 12.30
N ASP A 83 16.99 5.02 12.49
CA ASP A 83 16.36 5.16 13.79
C ASP A 83 14.87 4.76 13.67
N GLU A 84 14.49 3.76 14.44
CA GLU A 84 13.13 3.22 14.45
C GLU A 84 12.11 4.26 14.94
N SER A 85 12.49 5.13 15.89
CA SER A 85 11.60 6.17 16.43
C SER A 85 11.12 7.16 15.37
N HIS A 86 11.88 7.32 14.30
CA HIS A 86 11.55 8.24 13.20
C HIS A 86 10.50 7.69 12.22
N GLN A 87 10.13 6.40 12.29
CA GLN A 87 9.16 5.82 11.35
C GLN A 87 7.77 6.46 11.45
N ARG A 88 7.35 6.91 12.64
CA ARG A 88 6.03 7.48 12.89
C ARG A 88 5.72 8.71 12.02
N LYS A 89 6.74 9.50 11.63
CA LYS A 89 6.57 10.66 10.75
C LYS A 89 6.06 10.30 9.34
N LEU A 90 6.17 9.03 8.95
CA LEU A 90 5.71 8.51 7.65
C LEU A 90 4.28 7.98 7.72
N PHE A 91 3.71 7.81 8.92
CA PHE A 91 2.40 7.21 9.10
C PHE A 91 1.30 8.27 9.12
N TRP A 92 0.11 7.87 8.69
CA TRP A 92 -1.09 8.66 8.87
C TRP A 92 -1.59 8.50 10.31
N THR A 93 -1.31 9.50 11.14
CA THR A 93 -1.61 9.49 12.58
C THR A 93 -2.81 10.36 12.95
N ASP A 94 -3.48 11.00 11.97
CA ASP A 94 -4.70 11.76 12.22
C ASP A 94 -5.81 10.84 12.76
N GLU A 95 -6.68 11.37 13.58
CA GLU A 95 -7.72 10.64 14.27
C GLU A 95 -8.69 9.94 13.29
N ARG A 96 -9.06 8.73 13.64
CA ARG A 96 -10.08 7.91 13.00
C ARG A 96 -10.80 7.14 14.08
N ILE A 97 -12.11 7.00 13.95
CA ILE A 97 -12.90 6.20 14.90
C ILE A 97 -12.90 4.76 14.40
N CYS A 98 -12.37 3.85 15.20
CA CYS A 98 -12.35 2.42 14.88
C CYS A 98 -13.29 1.68 15.82
N ASP A 99 -14.25 0.96 15.25
CA ASP A 99 -15.26 0.19 15.98
C ASP A 99 -15.54 -1.19 15.32
N GLY A 100 -16.55 -1.90 15.83
CA GLY A 100 -16.88 -3.27 15.42
C GLY A 100 -16.36 -4.31 16.39
N ALA A 101 -16.55 -5.58 16.08
CA ALA A 101 -16.12 -6.68 16.96
C ALA A 101 -14.60 -6.88 17.00
N ASN A 102 -13.89 -6.45 15.97
CA ASN A 102 -12.43 -6.47 15.88
C ASN A 102 -11.94 -5.14 15.34
N PRO A 103 -11.94 -4.05 16.13
CA PRO A 103 -11.54 -2.71 15.68
C PRO A 103 -10.10 -2.70 15.16
N LEU A 104 -9.87 -2.08 14.00
CA LEU A 104 -8.52 -1.99 13.44
C LEU A 104 -7.65 -1.02 14.23
N THR A 105 -6.39 -1.37 14.47
CA THR A 105 -5.39 -0.46 15.00
C THR A 105 -4.80 0.37 13.88
N LEU A 106 -5.20 1.63 13.77
CA LEU A 106 -4.73 2.58 12.75
C LEU A 106 -3.69 3.57 13.32
N GLY A 107 -3.07 4.37 12.44
CA GLY A 107 -2.02 5.31 12.83
C GLY A 107 -0.64 4.67 13.03
N THR A 108 -0.46 3.46 12.53
CA THR A 108 0.78 2.67 12.55
C THR A 108 1.26 2.42 11.12
N ASN A 109 2.03 1.35 10.89
CA ASN A 109 2.59 0.98 9.59
C ASN A 109 1.54 0.52 8.53
N ASN A 110 0.27 0.76 8.74
CA ASN A 110 -0.81 0.36 7.82
C ASN A 110 -1.32 1.47 6.90
N SER A 111 -0.95 2.73 7.13
CA SER A 111 -1.24 3.82 6.21
C SER A 111 -0.19 4.93 6.26
N GLY A 112 0.29 5.36 5.08
CA GLY A 112 1.33 6.38 4.95
C GLY A 112 0.79 7.77 4.67
N ARG A 113 1.52 8.80 5.15
CA ARG A 113 1.28 10.21 4.85
C ARG A 113 2.60 10.85 4.42
N ALA A 114 2.96 10.66 3.17
CA ALA A 114 4.19 11.18 2.56
C ALA A 114 4.03 11.19 1.03
N ILE A 115 4.75 12.04 0.33
CA ILE A 115 4.93 11.87 -1.13
C ILE A 115 5.48 10.46 -1.38
N GLY A 116 4.76 9.70 -2.21
CA GLY A 116 5.01 8.27 -2.41
C GLY A 116 4.13 7.35 -1.53
N GLY A 117 3.31 7.92 -0.63
CA GLY A 117 2.36 7.19 0.22
C GLY A 117 3.00 6.04 1.00
N SER A 118 2.23 4.99 1.25
CA SER A 118 2.71 3.81 2.00
C SER A 118 3.89 3.08 1.35
N THR A 119 4.23 3.34 0.07
CA THR A 119 5.43 2.75 -0.53
C THR A 119 6.73 3.27 0.10
N VAL A 120 6.69 4.37 0.85
CA VAL A 120 7.85 4.91 1.56
C VAL A 120 8.22 4.07 2.78
N HIS A 121 7.25 3.40 3.41
CA HIS A 121 7.46 2.57 4.60
C HIS A 121 7.08 1.09 4.42
N PHE A 122 6.70 0.63 3.21
CA PHE A 122 6.33 -0.77 2.94
C PHE A 122 7.53 -1.73 3.04
N ALA A 123 7.23 -3.03 3.20
CA ALA A 123 8.24 -4.10 3.23
C ALA A 123 8.75 -4.53 1.83
N MET A 124 8.36 -3.82 0.77
CA MET A 124 8.83 -3.98 -0.63
C MET A 124 8.42 -5.29 -1.31
N VAL A 125 7.69 -6.18 -0.64
CA VAL A 125 7.25 -7.45 -1.21
C VAL A 125 6.39 -7.20 -2.45
N SER A 126 6.73 -7.85 -3.57
CA SER A 126 6.19 -7.55 -4.89
C SER A 126 5.75 -8.82 -5.60
N LEU A 127 4.56 -9.30 -5.24
CA LEU A 127 3.97 -10.53 -5.73
C LEU A 127 2.85 -10.22 -6.74
N ARG A 128 2.70 -11.10 -7.74
CA ARG A 128 1.57 -11.05 -8.66
C ARG A 128 0.39 -11.79 -8.05
N PHE A 129 -0.81 -11.32 -8.30
CA PHE A 129 -2.00 -12.11 -8.03
C PHE A 129 -2.03 -13.34 -8.95
N ARG A 130 -2.44 -14.51 -8.41
CA ARG A 130 -2.64 -15.70 -9.21
C ARG A 130 -3.85 -15.53 -10.15
N PRO A 131 -3.89 -16.19 -11.31
CA PRO A 131 -4.97 -16.05 -12.30
C PRO A 131 -6.38 -16.28 -11.73
N GLU A 132 -6.52 -17.24 -10.82
CA GLU A 132 -7.79 -17.66 -10.24
C GLU A 132 -8.42 -16.55 -9.38
N TRP A 133 -7.62 -15.67 -8.76
CA TRP A 133 -8.16 -14.55 -7.99
C TRP A 133 -8.90 -13.50 -8.84
N PHE A 134 -8.60 -13.41 -10.15
CA PHE A 134 -9.40 -12.59 -11.07
C PHE A 134 -10.76 -13.22 -11.39
N ARG A 135 -10.97 -14.47 -10.99
CA ARG A 135 -12.18 -15.27 -11.17
C ARG A 135 -12.61 -15.95 -9.86
N SER A 136 -12.46 -15.24 -8.73
CA SER A 136 -12.69 -15.83 -7.40
C SER A 136 -14.05 -16.50 -7.29
N ARG A 137 -15.12 -15.85 -7.77
CA ARG A 137 -16.47 -16.42 -7.71
C ARG A 137 -16.64 -17.62 -8.63
N SER A 138 -16.26 -17.48 -9.89
CA SER A 138 -16.48 -18.52 -10.91
C SER A 138 -15.47 -19.66 -10.84
N ALA A 139 -14.23 -19.43 -10.41
CA ALA A 139 -13.17 -20.44 -10.35
C ALA A 139 -12.98 -21.06 -8.96
N LEU A 140 -13.20 -20.30 -7.88
CA LEU A 140 -12.91 -20.72 -6.51
C LEU A 140 -14.18 -20.82 -5.64
N GLY A 141 -15.35 -20.37 -6.13
CA GLY A 141 -16.62 -20.48 -5.42
C GLY A 141 -16.88 -19.42 -4.34
N TYR A 142 -15.99 -18.45 -4.13
CA TYR A 142 -16.12 -17.39 -3.14
C TYR A 142 -15.85 -15.99 -3.72
N GLY A 143 -16.16 -14.94 -2.94
CA GLY A 143 -15.91 -13.55 -3.34
C GLY A 143 -16.67 -13.11 -4.58
N VAL A 144 -16.03 -12.33 -5.45
CA VAL A 144 -16.58 -11.85 -6.73
C VAL A 144 -15.52 -11.91 -7.81
N ASP A 145 -15.94 -12.02 -9.08
CA ASP A 145 -15.02 -11.95 -10.21
C ASP A 145 -14.60 -10.50 -10.45
N TRP A 146 -13.34 -10.32 -10.79
CA TRP A 146 -12.81 -9.03 -11.24
C TRP A 146 -13.27 -8.77 -12.68
N PRO A 147 -13.55 -7.51 -13.05
CA PRO A 147 -13.84 -7.16 -14.44
C PRO A 147 -12.55 -7.06 -15.30
N LEU A 148 -11.45 -7.67 -14.84
CA LEU A 148 -10.14 -7.64 -15.47
C LEU A 148 -9.69 -9.03 -15.89
N ASP A 149 -9.05 -9.14 -17.06
CA ASP A 149 -8.41 -10.38 -17.50
C ASP A 149 -6.99 -10.48 -16.92
N TRP A 150 -6.65 -11.63 -16.33
CA TRP A 150 -5.34 -11.85 -15.74
C TRP A 150 -4.20 -11.81 -16.79
N ARG A 151 -4.45 -12.18 -18.05
CA ARG A 151 -3.45 -12.13 -19.13
C ARG A 151 -3.10 -10.68 -19.48
N GLU A 152 -4.10 -9.80 -19.51
CA GLU A 152 -3.89 -8.37 -19.66
C GLU A 152 -3.06 -7.83 -18.48
N MET A 153 -3.43 -8.19 -17.23
CA MET A 153 -2.71 -7.76 -16.03
C MET A 153 -1.27 -8.30 -15.98
N TRP A 154 -1.00 -9.48 -16.54
CA TRP A 154 0.35 -10.06 -16.61
C TRP A 154 1.35 -9.16 -17.34
N ARG A 155 0.90 -8.49 -18.39
CA ARG A 155 1.69 -7.49 -19.13
C ARG A 155 2.03 -6.31 -18.24
N TYR A 156 1.05 -5.76 -17.49
CA TYR A 156 1.25 -4.61 -16.62
C TYR A 156 2.08 -4.95 -15.38
N TYR A 157 1.95 -6.13 -14.81
CA TYR A 157 2.87 -6.62 -13.78
C TYR A 157 4.33 -6.59 -14.26
N ARG A 158 4.60 -7.10 -15.47
CA ARG A 158 5.94 -7.06 -16.05
C ARG A 158 6.45 -5.64 -16.22
N GLU A 159 5.61 -4.72 -16.67
CA GLU A 159 5.95 -3.31 -16.81
C GLU A 159 6.37 -2.69 -15.47
N VAL A 160 5.61 -2.91 -14.41
CA VAL A 160 5.92 -2.43 -13.07
C VAL A 160 7.17 -3.09 -12.51
N GLU A 161 7.33 -4.41 -12.65
CA GLU A 161 8.56 -5.12 -12.26
C GLU A 161 9.81 -4.53 -12.91
N GLN A 162 9.73 -4.20 -14.21
CA GLN A 162 10.83 -3.53 -14.93
C GLN A 162 11.05 -2.10 -14.46
N ALA A 163 9.99 -1.34 -14.21
CA ALA A 163 10.09 0.04 -13.73
C ALA A 163 10.73 0.11 -12.34
N LEU A 164 10.36 -0.78 -11.43
CA LEU A 164 10.87 -0.85 -10.06
C LEU A 164 12.18 -1.65 -9.94
N LYS A 165 12.63 -2.33 -11.01
CA LYS A 165 13.80 -3.22 -10.96
C LYS A 165 13.68 -4.26 -9.85
N ILE A 166 12.54 -4.97 -9.80
CA ILE A 166 12.30 -5.99 -8.78
C ILE A 166 13.43 -7.00 -8.76
N SER A 167 13.97 -7.23 -7.56
CA SER A 167 14.94 -8.29 -7.28
C SER A 167 14.20 -9.56 -6.88
N GLY A 168 14.50 -10.68 -7.52
CA GLY A 168 13.78 -11.92 -7.24
C GLY A 168 14.54 -13.19 -7.67
N PRO A 169 13.99 -14.37 -7.37
CA PRO A 169 14.60 -15.65 -7.66
C PRO A 169 14.68 -15.94 -9.17
N VAL A 170 15.58 -16.84 -9.55
CA VAL A 170 15.70 -17.29 -10.93
C VAL A 170 14.44 -18.04 -11.38
N ARG A 171 13.89 -18.88 -10.49
CA ARG A 171 12.64 -19.60 -10.66
C ARG A 171 11.70 -19.26 -9.50
N TYR A 172 10.45 -18.95 -9.83
CA TYR A 172 9.39 -18.76 -8.87
C TYR A 172 8.50 -20.01 -8.88
N PRO A 173 8.28 -20.69 -7.74
CA PRO A 173 7.62 -22.01 -7.73
C PRO A 173 6.15 -21.98 -8.15
N TRP A 174 5.46 -20.87 -7.91
CA TRP A 174 3.98 -20.80 -8.05
C TRP A 174 3.53 -19.95 -9.22
N GLY A 175 2.31 -20.27 -9.70
CA GLY A 175 1.61 -19.54 -10.76
C GLY A 175 2.16 -19.79 -12.16
N PRO A 176 1.67 -19.07 -13.17
CA PRO A 176 2.10 -19.22 -14.55
C PRO A 176 3.57 -18.87 -14.75
N ALA A 177 4.18 -19.51 -15.75
CA ALA A 177 5.56 -19.19 -16.15
C ALA A 177 5.72 -17.68 -16.39
N ARG A 178 6.81 -17.12 -15.89
CA ARG A 178 7.13 -15.71 -16.02
C ARG A 178 8.56 -15.50 -16.54
N PRO A 179 8.86 -14.36 -17.19
CA PRO A 179 10.23 -13.95 -17.43
C PRO A 179 11.00 -13.79 -16.12
N ARG A 180 12.33 -13.90 -16.19
CA ARG A 180 13.20 -13.62 -15.05
C ARG A 180 12.93 -12.23 -14.49
N TYR A 181 13.07 -12.07 -13.17
CA TYR A 181 13.06 -10.76 -12.53
C TYR A 181 14.19 -9.88 -13.07
N PRO A 182 14.01 -8.55 -13.10
CA PRO A 182 15.02 -7.60 -13.59
C PRO A 182 16.36 -7.73 -12.89
N TYR A 183 16.34 -7.98 -11.58
CA TYR A 183 17.52 -8.14 -10.75
C TYR A 183 17.48 -9.48 -9.99
N ARG A 184 18.67 -10.00 -9.64
CA ARG A 184 18.79 -11.22 -8.82
C ARG A 184 18.19 -11.01 -7.43
N ALA A 185 17.82 -12.11 -6.78
CA ALA A 185 17.40 -12.09 -5.38
C ALA A 185 18.50 -11.53 -4.47
N HIS A 186 18.10 -11.00 -3.32
CA HIS A 186 18.99 -10.61 -2.25
C HIS A 186 19.58 -11.83 -1.54
N GLU A 187 20.74 -11.65 -0.89
CA GLU A 187 21.29 -12.63 0.04
C GLU A 187 20.32 -12.83 1.21
N LEU A 188 20.16 -14.08 1.65
CA LEU A 188 19.28 -14.43 2.76
C LEU A 188 19.93 -14.07 4.09
N ASN A 189 19.15 -13.54 5.03
CA ASN A 189 19.55 -13.43 6.43
C ASN A 189 19.17 -14.69 7.21
N ALA A 190 19.61 -14.80 8.47
CA ALA A 190 19.31 -15.97 9.28
C ALA A 190 17.80 -16.19 9.52
N ALA A 191 16.99 -15.12 9.62
CA ALA A 191 15.53 -15.25 9.73
C ALA A 191 14.91 -15.92 8.49
N ALA A 192 15.40 -15.60 7.29
CA ALA A 192 15.00 -16.26 6.06
C ALA A 192 15.44 -17.73 6.02
N LEU A 193 16.62 -18.05 6.56
CA LEU A 193 17.09 -19.42 6.65
C LEU A 193 16.30 -20.26 7.67
N VAL A 194 15.75 -19.66 8.74
CA VAL A 194 14.83 -20.36 9.65
C VAL A 194 13.56 -20.76 8.91
N LEU A 195 12.95 -19.85 8.12
CA LEU A 195 11.81 -20.19 7.27
C LEU A 195 12.16 -21.32 6.29
N ALA A 196 13.30 -21.21 5.60
CA ALA A 196 13.74 -22.20 4.62
C ALA A 196 13.86 -23.61 5.24
N ARG A 197 14.55 -23.73 6.39
CA ARG A 197 14.71 -25.01 7.10
C ARG A 197 13.36 -25.61 7.51
N GLY A 198 12.46 -24.78 8.07
CA GLY A 198 11.14 -25.24 8.47
C GLY A 198 10.30 -25.71 7.29
N ALA A 199 10.28 -24.94 6.18
CA ALA A 199 9.58 -25.31 4.96
C ALA A 199 10.12 -26.62 4.35
N GLU A 200 11.45 -26.77 4.24
CA GLU A 200 12.12 -27.97 3.76
C GLU A 200 11.78 -29.20 4.62
N ALA A 201 11.81 -29.05 5.95
CA ALA A 201 11.45 -30.12 6.87
C ALA A 201 9.98 -30.55 6.75
N MET A 202 9.08 -29.62 6.35
CA MET A 202 7.67 -29.90 6.07
C MET A 202 7.43 -30.41 4.64
N GLY A 203 8.43 -30.43 3.77
CA GLY A 203 8.31 -30.82 2.36
C GLY A 203 7.52 -29.81 1.52
N ILE A 204 7.49 -28.52 1.90
CA ILE A 204 6.82 -27.46 1.15
C ILE A 204 7.81 -26.53 0.44
N ASP A 205 7.41 -26.04 -0.72
CA ASP A 205 8.24 -25.09 -1.49
C ASP A 205 8.36 -23.74 -0.76
N TRP A 206 9.54 -23.15 -0.87
CA TRP A 206 9.85 -21.79 -0.45
C TRP A 206 10.71 -21.08 -1.50
N THR A 207 10.86 -19.76 -1.38
CA THR A 207 11.69 -18.99 -2.32
C THR A 207 12.21 -17.69 -1.68
N PRO A 208 13.36 -17.16 -2.15
CA PRO A 208 13.73 -15.78 -1.86
C PRO A 208 12.61 -14.83 -2.30
N THR A 209 12.25 -13.89 -1.44
CA THR A 209 11.13 -12.96 -1.68
C THR A 209 11.43 -12.01 -2.84
N PRO A 210 10.52 -11.86 -3.83
CA PRO A 210 10.60 -10.79 -4.81
C PRO A 210 10.39 -9.42 -4.14
N LEU A 211 11.39 -8.53 -4.24
CA LEU A 211 11.40 -7.26 -3.51
C LEU A 211 11.62 -6.06 -4.43
N ALA A 212 10.85 -4.98 -4.21
CA ALA A 212 11.09 -3.67 -4.81
C ALA A 212 12.27 -2.96 -4.13
N THR A 213 13.44 -3.60 -4.15
CA THR A 213 14.69 -3.03 -3.66
C THR A 213 15.87 -3.53 -4.49
N LEU A 214 16.84 -2.66 -4.74
CA LEU A 214 17.95 -2.93 -5.66
C LEU A 214 18.94 -3.92 -5.04
N SER A 215 19.19 -5.03 -5.71
CA SER A 215 20.29 -5.96 -5.40
C SER A 215 21.54 -5.72 -6.27
N ALA A 216 21.44 -4.76 -7.21
CA ALA A 216 22.54 -4.29 -8.06
C ALA A 216 22.37 -2.79 -8.32
N PRO A 217 23.40 -2.05 -8.77
CA PRO A 217 23.31 -0.62 -9.07
C PRO A 217 22.27 -0.31 -10.15
N ARG A 218 21.61 0.87 -10.04
CA ARG A 218 20.74 1.44 -11.05
C ARG A 218 21.10 2.90 -11.31
N GLY A 219 21.83 3.19 -12.34
CA GLY A 219 22.37 4.53 -12.58
C GLY A 219 23.19 5.00 -11.37
N ARG A 220 22.76 6.08 -10.70
CA ARG A 220 23.39 6.59 -9.48
C ARG A 220 22.88 5.95 -8.20
N ALA A 221 21.80 5.16 -8.25
CA ALA A 221 21.27 4.48 -7.06
C ALA A 221 22.10 3.24 -6.74
N HIS A 222 22.52 3.15 -5.47
CA HIS A 222 23.29 2.03 -4.96
C HIS A 222 22.39 0.85 -4.58
N PRO A 223 22.90 -0.38 -4.56
CA PRO A 223 22.18 -1.55 -4.07
C PRO A 223 21.91 -1.43 -2.57
N CYS A 224 21.03 -2.29 -2.07
CA CYS A 224 20.75 -2.40 -0.64
C CYS A 224 22.02 -2.71 0.14
N VAL A 225 22.25 -1.99 1.22
CA VAL A 225 23.37 -2.17 2.15
C VAL A 225 22.94 -2.86 3.46
N TYR A 226 21.77 -3.50 3.44
CA TYR A 226 21.23 -4.35 4.52
C TYR A 226 21.10 -3.65 5.89
N ARG A 227 20.73 -2.36 5.92
CA ARG A 227 20.58 -1.57 7.17
C ARG A 227 19.42 -2.02 8.07
N GLY A 228 18.38 -2.66 7.52
CA GLY A 228 17.22 -3.14 8.29
C GLY A 228 16.12 -2.09 8.59
N PHE A 229 16.33 -0.80 8.38
CA PHE A 229 15.37 0.29 8.68
C PHE A 229 14.39 0.59 7.54
N CYS A 230 13.97 -0.43 6.80
CA CYS A 230 13.12 -0.24 5.61
C CYS A 230 11.77 0.44 5.93
N ILE A 231 11.18 0.16 7.09
CA ILE A 231 9.91 0.73 7.53
C ILE A 231 10.05 2.22 7.92
N ALA A 232 11.23 2.64 8.36
CA ALA A 232 11.53 4.04 8.67
C ALA A 232 11.98 4.88 7.45
N GLY A 233 11.86 4.34 6.23
CA GLY A 233 12.36 4.95 5.00
C GLY A 233 13.77 4.44 4.63
N CYS A 234 14.15 4.58 3.37
CA CYS A 234 15.43 4.09 2.87
C CYS A 234 16.35 5.25 2.51
N ALA A 235 17.33 5.54 3.35
CA ALA A 235 18.29 6.63 3.13
C ALA A 235 19.18 6.44 1.90
N THR A 236 19.39 5.19 1.43
CA THR A 236 20.28 4.92 0.29
C THR A 236 19.54 4.84 -1.06
N ASN A 237 18.23 5.06 -1.08
CA ASN A 237 17.37 4.93 -2.27
C ASN A 237 17.40 3.55 -2.95
N ALA A 238 17.91 2.52 -2.26
CA ALA A 238 17.84 1.15 -2.77
C ALA A 238 16.39 0.66 -2.86
N LYS A 239 15.54 1.05 -1.90
CA LYS A 239 14.09 0.79 -1.88
C LYS A 239 13.39 1.58 -2.98
N GLN A 240 12.69 0.87 -3.86
CA GLN A 240 12.05 1.43 -5.04
C GLN A 240 10.60 1.85 -4.73
N SER A 241 10.43 2.78 -3.78
CA SER A 241 9.16 3.45 -3.49
C SER A 241 8.73 4.37 -4.64
N ALA A 242 7.46 4.77 -4.67
CA ALA A 242 6.98 5.77 -5.63
C ALA A 242 7.75 7.09 -5.51
N LEU A 243 8.18 7.48 -4.30
CA LEU A 243 9.00 8.67 -4.03
C LEU A 243 10.27 8.72 -4.89
N VAL A 244 10.94 7.58 -5.11
CA VAL A 244 12.24 7.53 -5.80
C VAL A 244 12.16 6.96 -7.23
N THR A 245 10.98 6.50 -7.64
CA THR A 245 10.75 5.89 -8.96
C THR A 245 9.77 6.69 -9.82
N TRP A 246 8.49 6.65 -9.48
CA TRP A 246 7.43 7.24 -10.29
C TRP A 246 7.38 8.77 -10.18
N ILE A 247 7.53 9.32 -8.99
CA ILE A 247 7.43 10.77 -8.76
C ILE A 247 8.52 11.56 -9.48
N PRO A 248 9.82 11.20 -9.43
CA PRO A 248 10.83 11.91 -10.20
C PRO A 248 10.59 11.85 -11.72
N ARG A 249 10.07 10.73 -12.23
CA ARG A 249 9.70 10.59 -13.65
C ARG A 249 8.49 11.46 -13.99
N ALA A 250 7.48 11.50 -13.11
CA ALA A 250 6.31 12.36 -13.29
C ALA A 250 6.71 13.84 -13.41
N VAL A 251 7.57 14.31 -12.49
CA VAL A 251 8.09 15.68 -12.52
C VAL A 251 8.91 15.95 -13.79
N ALA A 252 9.79 15.03 -14.18
CA ALA A 252 10.57 15.13 -15.42
C ALA A 252 9.68 15.17 -16.67
N ALA A 253 8.52 14.53 -16.64
CA ALA A 253 7.51 14.56 -17.70
C ALA A 253 6.56 15.78 -17.63
N GLY A 254 6.74 16.69 -16.65
CA GLY A 254 6.00 17.95 -16.54
C GLY A 254 4.82 17.94 -15.59
N ALA A 255 4.68 16.92 -14.72
CA ALA A 255 3.72 16.97 -13.62
C ALA A 255 4.19 17.93 -12.52
N GLU A 256 3.23 18.59 -11.88
CA GLU A 256 3.42 19.27 -10.60
C GLU A 256 3.00 18.35 -9.47
N VAL A 257 3.79 18.29 -8.39
CA VAL A 257 3.47 17.56 -7.16
C VAL A 257 3.47 18.53 -5.99
N ARG A 258 2.34 18.65 -5.32
CA ARG A 258 2.13 19.53 -4.15
C ARG A 258 2.08 18.69 -2.89
N ASP A 259 3.09 18.80 -2.08
CA ASP A 259 3.16 18.22 -0.74
C ASP A 259 2.38 19.07 0.28
N LEU A 260 2.08 18.48 1.45
CA LEU A 260 1.32 19.11 2.53
C LEU A 260 0.00 19.74 2.03
N ALA A 261 -0.55 19.16 0.96
CA ALA A 261 -1.75 19.61 0.26
C ALA A 261 -2.92 18.65 0.55
N MET A 262 -3.60 18.87 1.67
CA MET A 262 -4.73 18.04 2.12
C MET A 262 -5.97 18.33 1.28
N ALA A 263 -6.43 17.36 0.50
CA ALA A 263 -7.69 17.45 -0.24
C ALA A 263 -8.87 17.45 0.76
N LEU A 264 -9.76 18.44 0.62
CA LEU A 264 -10.89 18.66 1.52
C LEU A 264 -12.21 18.21 0.89
N ARG A 265 -12.40 18.50 -0.41
CA ARG A 265 -13.61 18.23 -1.15
C ARG A 265 -13.35 18.26 -2.65
N ILE A 266 -14.03 17.39 -3.39
CA ILE A 266 -14.10 17.44 -4.85
C ILE A 266 -15.33 18.28 -5.23
N GLU A 267 -15.13 19.29 -6.07
CA GLU A 267 -16.21 20.10 -6.60
C GLU A 267 -16.81 19.44 -7.84
N ALA A 268 -18.14 19.37 -7.89
CA ALA A 268 -18.86 18.87 -9.05
C ALA A 268 -19.98 19.82 -9.46
N ALA A 269 -20.14 20.01 -10.77
CA ALA A 269 -21.22 20.75 -11.39
C ALA A 269 -22.01 19.82 -12.33
N GLY A 270 -23.27 19.56 -12.02
CA GLY A 270 -24.06 18.53 -12.69
C GLY A 270 -23.41 17.14 -12.50
N ASP A 271 -23.18 16.44 -13.60
CA ASP A 271 -22.60 15.09 -13.64
C ASP A 271 -21.07 15.11 -13.83
N ARG A 272 -20.40 16.23 -13.60
CA ARG A 272 -18.98 16.37 -13.87
C ARG A 272 -18.24 17.02 -12.71
N VAL A 273 -17.07 16.46 -12.37
CA VAL A 273 -16.14 17.14 -11.47
C VAL A 273 -15.47 18.32 -12.17
N THR A 274 -15.18 19.39 -11.41
CA THR A 274 -14.57 20.63 -11.91
C THR A 274 -13.23 20.96 -11.29
N GLY A 275 -12.89 20.31 -10.16
CA GLY A 275 -11.63 20.51 -9.47
C GLY A 275 -11.68 20.00 -8.03
N VAL A 276 -10.62 20.31 -7.29
CA VAL A 276 -10.43 19.86 -5.91
C VAL A 276 -10.10 21.05 -5.01
N HIS A 277 -10.86 21.20 -3.93
CA HIS A 277 -10.51 22.07 -2.82
C HIS A 277 -9.48 21.38 -1.92
N TYR A 278 -8.39 22.07 -1.60
CA TYR A 278 -7.34 21.53 -0.76
C TYR A 278 -6.79 22.60 0.19
N ARG A 279 -6.24 22.15 1.33
CA ARG A 279 -5.57 22.99 2.32
C ARG A 279 -4.08 22.89 2.17
N ARG A 280 -3.40 24.02 2.03
CA ARG A 280 -1.94 24.13 2.01
C ARG A 280 -1.52 25.49 2.59
N ASP A 281 -0.41 25.54 3.31
CA ASP A 281 0.16 26.78 3.88
C ASP A 281 -0.87 27.61 4.67
N GLY A 282 -1.75 26.95 5.42
CA GLY A 282 -2.79 27.60 6.21
C GLY A 282 -3.95 28.20 5.40
N ARG A 283 -4.02 27.98 4.08
CA ARG A 283 -5.06 28.52 3.19
C ARG A 283 -5.79 27.42 2.44
N THR A 284 -7.04 27.68 2.09
CA THR A 284 -7.80 26.83 1.18
C THR A 284 -7.60 27.30 -0.25
N HIS A 285 -7.30 26.37 -1.12
CA HIS A 285 -7.08 26.54 -2.55
C HIS A 285 -8.10 25.74 -3.34
N PHE A 286 -8.30 26.07 -4.61
CA PHE A 286 -9.12 25.30 -5.53
C PHE A 286 -8.38 25.08 -6.85
N GLN A 287 -7.88 23.88 -7.08
CA GLN A 287 -7.27 23.53 -8.37
C GLN A 287 -8.35 23.08 -9.35
N ARG A 288 -8.52 23.83 -10.42
CA ARG A 288 -9.43 23.46 -11.53
C ARG A 288 -8.87 22.27 -12.31
N ALA A 289 -9.76 21.36 -12.71
CA ALA A 289 -9.38 20.17 -13.47
C ALA A 289 -10.45 19.74 -14.46
N ARG A 290 -10.02 19.16 -15.59
CA ARG A 290 -10.91 18.47 -16.54
C ARG A 290 -11.33 17.09 -16.03
N ASN A 291 -10.42 16.41 -15.32
CA ASN A 291 -10.64 15.12 -14.69
C ASN A 291 -10.04 15.13 -13.28
N VAL A 292 -10.64 14.38 -12.38
CA VAL A 292 -10.09 14.13 -11.03
C VAL A 292 -9.85 12.64 -10.86
N VAL A 293 -8.70 12.29 -10.28
CA VAL A 293 -8.36 10.94 -9.84
C VAL A 293 -8.25 10.93 -8.33
N VAL A 294 -8.94 10.02 -7.67
CA VAL A 294 -8.80 9.79 -6.22
C VAL A 294 -7.95 8.54 -6.01
N ALA A 295 -6.88 8.68 -5.24
CA ALA A 295 -5.93 7.62 -4.91
C ALA A 295 -5.45 7.76 -3.45
N GLY A 296 -6.39 8.05 -2.55
CA GLY A 296 -6.17 8.37 -1.14
C GLY A 296 -6.17 7.16 -0.21
N TYR A 297 -6.08 5.90 -0.74
CA TYR A 297 -6.12 4.69 0.06
C TYR A 297 -7.55 4.26 0.51
N ALA A 298 -7.70 3.02 0.95
CA ALA A 298 -9.00 2.41 1.27
C ALA A 298 -9.83 3.12 2.37
N ILE A 299 -9.26 4.07 3.09
CA ILE A 299 -9.98 4.86 4.11
C ILE A 299 -10.24 6.28 3.62
N GLU A 300 -9.22 7.01 3.17
CA GLU A 300 -9.39 8.42 2.80
C GLU A 300 -10.05 8.59 1.42
N THR A 301 -9.95 7.60 0.52
CA THR A 301 -10.69 7.63 -0.75
C THR A 301 -12.20 7.66 -0.54
N PRO A 302 -12.85 6.69 0.15
CA PRO A 302 -14.28 6.78 0.43
C PRO A 302 -14.64 7.99 1.30
N ARG A 303 -13.80 8.34 2.29
CA ARG A 303 -14.03 9.54 3.11
C ARG A 303 -14.15 10.79 2.24
N LEU A 304 -13.21 11.03 1.32
CA LEU A 304 -13.23 12.20 0.43
C LEU A 304 -14.47 12.21 -0.48
N LEU A 305 -14.86 11.05 -1.02
CA LEU A 305 -16.06 10.94 -1.84
C LEU A 305 -17.34 11.28 -1.04
N LEU A 306 -17.46 10.79 0.19
CA LEU A 306 -18.58 11.09 1.09
C LEU A 306 -18.59 12.55 1.52
N LEU A 307 -17.45 13.15 1.87
CA LEU A 307 -17.30 14.57 2.20
C LEU A 307 -17.65 15.50 1.02
N SER A 308 -17.63 14.98 -0.20
CA SER A 308 -17.94 15.74 -1.41
C SER A 308 -19.41 15.73 -1.79
N ALA A 309 -20.30 15.36 -0.86
CA ALA A 309 -21.75 15.42 -1.03
C ALA A 309 -22.22 16.83 -1.44
N ASN A 310 -23.23 16.87 -2.31
CA ASN A 310 -23.86 18.11 -2.78
C ASN A 310 -25.34 17.86 -3.12
N GLY A 311 -26.07 18.89 -3.56
CA GLY A 311 -27.51 18.77 -3.84
C GLY A 311 -27.87 17.69 -4.87
N ARG A 312 -27.00 17.38 -5.84
CA ARG A 312 -27.23 16.32 -6.84
C ARG A 312 -26.74 14.95 -6.36
N HIS A 313 -25.72 14.92 -5.52
CA HIS A 313 -25.11 13.72 -4.96
C HIS A 313 -25.17 13.76 -3.42
N PRO A 314 -26.35 13.66 -2.82
CA PRO A 314 -26.54 13.91 -1.39
C PRO A 314 -25.88 12.87 -0.47
N GLN A 315 -25.56 11.70 -1.01
CA GLN A 315 -24.88 10.61 -0.29
C GLN A 315 -23.37 10.53 -0.60
N GLY A 316 -22.79 11.57 -1.20
CA GLY A 316 -21.40 11.58 -1.67
C GLY A 316 -21.27 11.35 -3.17
N LEU A 317 -20.12 11.69 -3.73
CA LEU A 317 -19.81 11.45 -5.14
C LEU A 317 -19.61 9.96 -5.42
N ALA A 318 -19.95 9.52 -6.65
CA ALA A 318 -19.84 8.13 -7.10
C ALA A 318 -20.61 7.11 -6.24
N ASN A 319 -21.67 7.52 -5.55
CA ASN A 319 -22.36 6.72 -4.54
C ASN A 319 -23.85 6.46 -4.83
N SER A 320 -24.28 6.45 -6.09
CA SER A 320 -25.65 6.10 -6.46
C SER A 320 -26.02 4.66 -6.06
N SER A 321 -25.04 3.76 -6.07
CA SER A 321 -25.20 2.37 -5.62
C SER A 321 -25.24 2.21 -4.09
N GLY A 322 -24.88 3.23 -3.30
CA GLY A 322 -24.74 3.15 -1.84
C GLY A 322 -23.55 2.29 -1.38
N LEU A 323 -22.58 2.04 -2.27
CA LEU A 323 -21.46 1.12 -2.01
C LEU A 323 -20.15 1.81 -1.61
N VAL A 324 -20.07 3.14 -1.75
CA VAL A 324 -18.88 3.88 -1.28
C VAL A 324 -18.69 3.66 0.22
N GLY A 325 -17.52 3.21 0.59
CA GLY A 325 -17.14 2.85 1.95
C GLY A 325 -17.40 1.40 2.34
N ARG A 326 -18.23 0.64 1.62
CA ARG A 326 -18.55 -0.77 1.95
C ARG A 326 -17.50 -1.74 1.43
N TYR A 327 -17.50 -2.95 1.99
CA TYR A 327 -16.60 -4.07 1.62
C TYR A 327 -15.13 -3.78 1.92
N LEU A 328 -14.86 -3.10 3.04
CA LEU A 328 -13.49 -2.97 3.56
C LEU A 328 -12.91 -4.35 3.84
N MET A 329 -11.76 -4.63 3.27
CA MET A 329 -10.96 -5.81 3.54
C MET A 329 -9.64 -5.37 4.19
N ALA A 330 -9.22 -6.09 5.23
CA ALA A 330 -7.92 -5.93 5.85
C ALA A 330 -7.27 -7.32 5.89
N GLN A 331 -6.20 -7.52 5.13
CA GLN A 331 -5.54 -8.84 5.10
C GLN A 331 -5.06 -9.24 6.48
N LEU A 332 -5.23 -10.52 6.82
CA LEU A 332 -4.73 -11.12 8.03
C LEU A 332 -3.20 -11.03 8.07
N ASN A 333 -2.64 -10.68 9.24
CA ASN A 333 -1.21 -10.42 9.38
C ASN A 333 -0.64 -11.03 10.68
N GLN A 334 -1.22 -12.14 11.13
CA GLN A 334 -0.85 -12.86 12.33
C GLN A 334 0.56 -13.43 12.24
N ALA A 335 1.21 -13.58 13.39
CA ALA A 335 2.59 -14.06 13.46
C ALA A 335 2.77 -15.11 14.55
N SER A 336 3.64 -16.09 14.28
CA SER A 336 4.26 -16.97 15.28
C SER A 336 5.70 -16.56 15.49
N TRP A 337 6.07 -16.40 16.76
CA TRP A 337 7.40 -16.01 17.21
C TRP A 337 8.02 -17.11 18.05
N GLY A 338 9.29 -17.39 17.86
CA GLY A 338 10.01 -18.41 18.64
C GLY A 338 11.46 -18.02 18.92
N THR A 339 12.08 -18.69 19.88
CA THR A 339 13.48 -18.48 20.26
C THR A 339 14.37 -19.60 19.71
N MET A 340 15.47 -19.23 19.08
CA MET A 340 16.49 -20.13 18.55
C MET A 340 17.65 -20.26 19.52
N ASP A 341 18.44 -21.34 19.40
CA ASP A 341 19.71 -21.51 20.14
C ASP A 341 20.81 -20.62 19.57
N ASP A 342 20.83 -20.44 18.25
CA ASP A 342 21.78 -19.59 17.54
C ASP A 342 21.23 -18.17 17.33
N GLU A 343 22.13 -17.17 17.22
CA GLU A 343 21.75 -15.79 16.91
C GLU A 343 21.17 -15.66 15.51
N VAL A 344 19.94 -15.19 15.42
CA VAL A 344 19.22 -14.91 14.17
C VAL A 344 19.47 -13.48 13.69
N ARG A 345 19.52 -12.51 14.61
CA ARG A 345 19.71 -11.07 14.28
C ARG A 345 18.83 -10.63 13.12
N TRP A 346 17.55 -10.92 13.22
CA TRP A 346 16.52 -10.75 12.18
C TRP A 346 16.40 -9.35 11.58
N TYR A 347 16.89 -8.32 12.28
CA TYR A 347 16.89 -6.92 11.84
C TYR A 347 17.89 -6.63 10.69
N LYS A 348 18.74 -7.56 10.32
CA LYS A 348 19.73 -7.37 9.23
C LYS A 348 19.06 -7.53 7.88
N GLY A 349 19.03 -6.44 7.09
CA GLY A 349 18.51 -6.45 5.74
C GLY A 349 17.00 -6.16 5.64
N PRO A 350 16.41 -6.38 4.46
CA PRO A 350 14.96 -6.29 4.27
C PRO A 350 14.19 -7.21 5.21
N PRO A 351 13.00 -6.80 5.69
CA PRO A 351 12.27 -7.53 6.74
C PRO A 351 11.77 -8.92 6.31
N SER A 352 11.59 -9.16 5.00
CA SER A 352 11.03 -10.41 4.46
C SER A 352 11.90 -10.87 3.31
N LEU A 353 12.93 -11.71 3.58
CA LEU A 353 13.86 -12.20 2.56
C LEU A 353 13.52 -13.61 2.04
N ALA A 354 12.65 -14.35 2.71
CA ALA A 354 12.10 -15.62 2.25
C ALA A 354 10.59 -15.68 2.47
N LEU A 355 9.91 -16.39 1.60
CA LEU A 355 8.47 -16.65 1.68
C LEU A 355 8.09 -18.03 1.16
N THR A 356 6.87 -18.47 1.50
CA THR A 356 6.15 -19.52 0.81
C THR A 356 4.73 -19.07 0.48
N GLU A 357 4.25 -19.43 -0.72
CA GLU A 357 2.84 -19.31 -1.12
C GLU A 357 2.12 -20.65 -1.11
N HIS A 358 2.68 -21.66 -0.47
CA HIS A 358 2.13 -23.01 -0.45
C HIS A 358 0.61 -23.00 -0.18
N TRP A 359 0.19 -22.28 0.85
CA TRP A 359 -1.22 -22.22 1.29
C TRP A 359 -2.13 -21.33 0.42
N ASN A 360 -1.59 -20.65 -0.58
CA ASN A 360 -2.38 -20.03 -1.64
C ASN A 360 -2.78 -21.04 -2.72
N TYR A 361 -2.09 -22.18 -2.84
CA TYR A 361 -2.24 -23.15 -3.92
C TYR A 361 -2.65 -24.55 -3.44
N ALA A 362 -2.19 -24.98 -2.26
CA ALA A 362 -2.54 -26.28 -1.67
C ALA A 362 -3.84 -26.18 -0.86
N ASP A 363 -4.63 -27.25 -0.89
CA ASP A 363 -5.90 -27.35 -0.15
C ASP A 363 -5.81 -28.28 1.08
N ASP A 364 -4.62 -28.81 1.39
CA ASP A 364 -4.38 -29.78 2.43
C ASP A 364 -4.78 -29.27 3.82
N GLY A 365 -5.80 -29.86 4.41
CA GLY A 365 -6.28 -29.55 5.75
C GLY A 365 -7.02 -28.22 5.90
N LYS A 366 -7.38 -27.55 4.81
CA LYS A 366 -8.16 -26.31 4.85
C LYS A 366 -9.64 -26.59 5.05
N ASP A 367 -10.22 -25.88 6.02
CA ASP A 367 -11.66 -25.79 6.27
C ASP A 367 -12.19 -24.36 6.06
N PHE A 368 -11.48 -23.54 5.26
CA PHE A 368 -11.77 -22.15 4.97
C PHE A 368 -11.57 -21.82 3.49
N PHE A 369 -12.21 -20.76 3.04
CA PHE A 369 -12.00 -20.17 1.71
C PHE A 369 -10.81 -19.21 1.70
N GLY A 370 -10.17 -19.06 0.54
CA GLY A 370 -9.01 -18.20 0.37
C GLY A 370 -7.70 -18.91 0.64
N GLY A 371 -6.67 -18.11 0.87
CA GLY A 371 -5.33 -18.60 1.14
C GLY A 371 -4.47 -17.55 1.82
N TYR A 372 -3.24 -17.94 2.11
CA TYR A 372 -2.23 -17.05 2.66
C TYR A 372 -0.82 -17.45 2.19
N CYS A 373 0.06 -16.48 2.10
CA CYS A 373 1.48 -16.72 2.12
C CYS A 373 2.01 -16.47 3.54
N TRP A 374 3.13 -17.06 3.89
CA TRP A 374 3.89 -16.60 5.03
C TRP A 374 5.31 -16.16 4.64
N MET A 375 5.86 -15.29 5.46
CA MET A 375 7.15 -14.67 5.23
C MET A 375 7.99 -14.67 6.49
N SER A 376 9.31 -14.75 6.35
CA SER A 376 10.22 -14.46 7.45
C SER A 376 10.04 -13.00 7.89
N GLN A 377 10.00 -12.75 9.20
CA GLN A 377 9.81 -11.44 9.77
C GLN A 377 10.73 -11.22 10.97
N GLY A 378 11.00 -9.93 11.25
CA GLY A 378 11.74 -9.51 12.43
C GLY A 378 11.49 -8.04 12.72
N PRO A 379 10.68 -7.70 13.74
CA PRO A 379 10.47 -6.33 14.15
C PRO A 379 11.74 -5.70 14.70
N LEU A 380 11.88 -4.39 14.53
CA LEU A 380 12.95 -3.62 15.14
C LEU A 380 12.80 -3.57 16.67
N PRO A 381 13.84 -3.21 17.45
CA PRO A 381 13.84 -3.35 18.92
C PRO A 381 12.70 -2.62 19.64
N ILE A 382 12.31 -1.41 19.21
CA ILE A 382 11.22 -0.65 19.86
C ILE A 382 9.89 -1.35 19.60
N GLU A 383 9.64 -1.76 18.38
CA GLU A 383 8.43 -2.51 18.03
C GLU A 383 8.37 -3.85 18.76
N TRP A 384 9.50 -4.53 18.89
CA TRP A 384 9.57 -5.78 19.67
C TRP A 384 9.25 -5.54 21.14
N ALA A 385 9.86 -4.53 21.77
CA ALA A 385 9.55 -4.17 23.16
C ALA A 385 8.06 -3.84 23.34
N ARG A 386 7.44 -3.15 22.38
CA ARG A 386 6.01 -2.85 22.40
C ARG A 386 5.15 -4.12 22.34
N LYS A 387 5.50 -5.09 21.50
CA LYS A 387 4.81 -6.39 21.41
C LYS A 387 4.93 -7.18 22.70
N LEU A 388 6.10 -7.21 23.31
CA LEU A 388 6.32 -7.85 24.62
C LEU A 388 5.52 -7.15 25.74
N ALA A 389 5.48 -5.82 25.73
CA ALA A 389 4.69 -5.05 26.69
C ALA A 389 3.18 -5.30 26.54
N ALA A 390 2.68 -5.44 25.30
CA ALA A 390 1.29 -5.80 25.02
C ALA A 390 0.91 -7.21 25.58
N ARG A 391 1.90 -8.11 25.69
CA ARG A 391 1.75 -9.40 26.40
C ARG A 391 1.81 -9.30 27.93
N GLY A 392 1.90 -8.09 28.49
CA GLY A 392 1.98 -7.86 29.92
C GLY A 392 3.39 -7.93 30.52
N LEU A 393 4.44 -7.99 29.71
CA LEU A 393 5.82 -7.97 30.20
C LEU A 393 6.26 -6.54 30.50
N TRP A 394 6.83 -6.33 31.70
CA TRP A 394 7.40 -5.05 32.10
C TRP A 394 8.56 -5.24 33.10
N GLY A 395 9.30 -4.17 33.42
CA GLY A 395 10.40 -4.20 34.37
C GLY A 395 11.47 -5.26 33.99
N ASP A 396 11.89 -6.07 34.95
CA ASP A 396 12.95 -7.07 34.75
C ASP A 396 12.52 -8.22 33.82
N ALA A 397 11.22 -8.55 33.76
CA ALA A 397 10.71 -9.55 32.82
C ALA A 397 10.91 -9.06 31.37
N LEU A 398 10.55 -7.81 31.07
CA LEU A 398 10.80 -7.21 29.75
C LEU A 398 12.29 -7.13 29.41
N LYS A 399 13.15 -6.76 30.38
CA LYS A 399 14.60 -6.72 30.17
C LYS A 399 15.18 -8.09 29.82
N ARG A 400 14.75 -9.15 30.50
CA ARG A 400 15.19 -10.52 30.20
C ARG A 400 14.83 -10.96 28.79
N GLU A 401 13.57 -10.69 28.36
CA GLU A 401 13.17 -11.02 27.00
C GLU A 401 13.85 -10.14 25.94
N MET A 402 14.08 -8.87 26.21
CA MET A 402 14.86 -8.00 25.32
C MET A 402 16.32 -8.44 25.18
N ALA A 403 16.92 -9.03 26.22
CA ALA A 403 18.27 -9.61 26.14
C ALA A 403 18.34 -10.80 25.16
N ARG A 404 17.22 -11.48 24.90
CA ARG A 404 17.08 -12.58 23.93
C ARG A 404 16.72 -12.11 22.52
N TYR A 405 16.63 -10.81 22.26
CA TYR A 405 16.17 -10.24 20.99
C TYR A 405 16.93 -10.78 19.77
N ASN A 406 18.25 -10.99 19.89
CA ASN A 406 19.06 -11.51 18.78
C ASN A 406 18.79 -12.98 18.45
N PHE A 407 18.13 -13.72 19.32
CA PHE A 407 17.83 -15.14 19.16
C PHE A 407 16.39 -15.40 18.70
N GLN A 408 15.62 -14.36 18.47
CA GLN A 408 14.23 -14.49 18.07
C GLN A 408 14.10 -14.79 16.58
N ALA A 409 13.12 -15.62 16.21
CA ALA A 409 12.71 -15.88 14.84
C ALA A 409 11.19 -15.68 14.71
N GLY A 410 10.71 -15.31 13.52
CA GLY A 410 9.29 -15.10 13.30
C GLY A 410 8.84 -15.42 11.88
N LEU A 411 7.65 -15.96 11.81
CA LEU A 411 6.87 -16.15 10.59
C LEU A 411 5.60 -15.33 10.67
N LYS A 412 5.23 -14.68 9.58
CA LYS A 412 4.06 -13.82 9.53
C LYS A 412 3.26 -14.08 8.25
N ILE A 413 1.93 -14.19 8.37
CA ILE A 413 1.07 -14.39 7.22
C ILE A 413 0.70 -13.08 6.52
N VAL A 414 0.34 -13.20 5.26
CA VAL A 414 -0.54 -12.28 4.53
C VAL A 414 -1.70 -13.13 4.04
N GLY A 415 -2.82 -13.04 4.77
CA GLY A 415 -4.01 -13.88 4.55
C GLY A 415 -5.12 -13.12 3.86
N GLU A 416 -5.80 -13.79 2.93
CA GLU A 416 -6.96 -13.26 2.23
C GLU A 416 -8.14 -13.12 3.18
N THR A 417 -8.85 -11.99 3.12
CA THR A 417 -10.15 -11.80 3.78
C THR A 417 -11.24 -11.61 2.75
N LEU A 418 -12.45 -12.09 3.08
CA LEU A 418 -13.58 -12.01 2.15
C LEU A 418 -14.27 -10.65 2.23
N PRO A 419 -14.79 -10.10 1.10
CA PRO A 419 -15.49 -8.83 1.10
C PRO A 419 -16.85 -8.94 1.80
N ARG A 420 -17.05 -8.19 2.89
CA ARG A 420 -18.30 -8.10 3.66
C ARG A 420 -18.83 -6.68 3.68
N ALA A 421 -20.11 -6.50 3.44
CA ALA A 421 -20.74 -5.18 3.37
C ALA A 421 -20.70 -4.42 4.70
N ASP A 422 -20.67 -5.15 5.82
CA ASP A 422 -20.65 -4.59 7.18
C ASP A 422 -19.28 -4.06 7.58
N ASN A 423 -18.20 -4.59 7.02
CA ASN A 423 -16.86 -4.02 7.12
C ASN A 423 -16.80 -2.80 6.21
N ARG A 424 -16.68 -1.60 6.81
CA ARG A 424 -16.94 -0.38 6.05
C ARG A 424 -16.25 0.85 6.64
N VAL A 425 -16.18 1.89 5.82
CA VAL A 425 -15.81 3.25 6.19
C VAL A 425 -17.04 4.16 6.01
N THR A 426 -17.34 4.95 7.03
CA THR A 426 -18.37 6.00 7.01
C THR A 426 -17.79 7.30 7.56
N LEU A 427 -18.59 8.36 7.62
CA LEU A 427 -18.21 9.58 8.32
C LEU A 427 -18.66 9.50 9.79
N ALA A 428 -17.82 9.96 10.70
CA ALA A 428 -18.12 10.12 12.12
C ALA A 428 -18.58 11.57 12.40
N ASP A 429 -19.12 11.80 13.59
CA ASP A 429 -19.50 13.16 14.04
C ASP A 429 -18.27 13.97 14.47
N GLU A 430 -17.22 13.30 14.92
CA GLU A 430 -15.94 13.88 15.31
C GLU A 430 -15.26 14.54 14.10
N ARG A 431 -14.52 15.63 14.37
CA ARG A 431 -13.93 16.44 13.32
C ARG A 431 -12.41 16.50 13.43
N ASP A 432 -11.76 16.49 12.27
CA ASP A 432 -10.31 16.67 12.18
C ASP A 432 -9.88 18.13 12.36
N ALA A 433 -8.57 18.37 12.27
CA ALA A 433 -7.97 19.71 12.37
C ALA A 433 -8.44 20.70 11.28
N PHE A 434 -9.12 20.23 10.24
CA PHE A 434 -9.70 21.04 9.16
C PHE A 434 -11.20 21.29 9.37
N GLY A 435 -11.79 20.78 10.46
CA GLY A 435 -13.21 20.88 10.76
C GLY A 435 -14.09 19.90 9.97
N LEU A 436 -13.49 18.89 9.31
CA LEU A 436 -14.21 17.90 8.52
C LEU A 436 -14.46 16.62 9.34
N PRO A 437 -15.61 15.94 9.13
CA PRO A 437 -15.87 14.63 9.72
C PRO A 437 -14.71 13.65 9.50
N VAL A 438 -14.26 12.99 10.57
CA VAL A 438 -13.23 11.94 10.46
C VAL A 438 -13.83 10.64 9.91
N ALA A 439 -12.97 9.74 9.44
CA ALA A 439 -13.42 8.41 9.03
C ALA A 439 -13.80 7.57 10.25
N ARG A 440 -14.98 6.93 10.20
CA ARG A 440 -15.36 5.82 11.09
C ARG A 440 -15.12 4.52 10.34
N VAL A 441 -14.34 3.64 10.93
CA VAL A 441 -13.91 2.36 10.34
C VAL A 441 -14.49 1.24 11.19
N THR A 442 -15.51 0.56 10.68
CA THR A 442 -16.16 -0.59 11.34
C THR A 442 -15.60 -1.88 10.76
N TYR A 443 -15.04 -2.76 11.60
CA TYR A 443 -14.44 -4.00 11.18
C TYR A 443 -14.72 -5.18 12.13
N ALA A 444 -14.91 -6.36 11.54
CA ALA A 444 -15.03 -7.61 12.27
C ALA A 444 -14.47 -8.77 11.43
N TYR A 445 -13.78 -9.70 12.09
CA TYR A 445 -13.48 -11.01 11.52
C TYR A 445 -14.75 -11.85 11.43
N ASP A 446 -14.80 -12.71 10.42
CA ASP A 446 -15.82 -13.77 10.36
C ASP A 446 -15.24 -15.14 10.79
N ASP A 447 -16.06 -16.19 10.68
CA ASP A 447 -15.61 -17.54 11.01
C ASP A 447 -14.57 -18.07 10.03
N ASN A 448 -14.62 -17.63 8.77
CA ASN A 448 -13.61 -17.97 7.77
C ASN A 448 -12.25 -17.44 8.15
N ASP A 449 -12.18 -16.17 8.54
CA ASP A 449 -10.94 -15.53 9.00
C ASP A 449 -10.36 -16.26 10.21
N ARG A 450 -11.22 -16.60 11.20
CA ARG A 450 -10.80 -17.31 12.41
C ARG A 450 -10.30 -18.73 12.14
N ARG A 451 -10.90 -19.46 11.18
CA ARG A 451 -10.41 -20.78 10.74
C ARG A 451 -9.05 -20.66 10.07
N MET A 452 -8.89 -19.68 9.16
CA MET A 452 -7.60 -19.42 8.49
C MET A 452 -6.51 -19.07 9.52
N ILE A 453 -6.78 -18.22 10.50
CA ILE A 453 -5.83 -17.86 11.57
C ILE A 453 -5.38 -19.10 12.36
N ARG A 454 -6.33 -19.95 12.82
CA ARG A 454 -5.96 -21.17 13.55
C ARG A 454 -5.11 -22.12 12.71
N HIS A 455 -5.49 -22.33 11.46
CA HIS A 455 -4.72 -23.16 10.53
C HIS A 455 -3.31 -22.58 10.33
N ALA A 456 -3.19 -21.26 10.10
CA ALA A 456 -1.92 -20.59 9.87
C ALA A 456 -0.97 -20.73 11.08
N PHE A 457 -1.48 -20.53 12.31
CA PHE A 457 -0.70 -20.74 13.53
C PHE A 457 -0.17 -22.16 13.63
N ALA A 458 -1.03 -23.17 13.45
CA ALA A 458 -0.61 -24.56 13.51
C ALA A 458 0.49 -24.89 12.49
N GLN A 459 0.44 -24.32 11.28
CA GLN A 459 1.46 -24.55 10.27
C GLN A 459 2.75 -23.78 10.54
N MET A 460 2.65 -22.51 11.00
CA MET A 460 3.83 -21.72 11.35
C MET A 460 4.58 -22.31 12.54
N ASP A 461 3.86 -22.80 13.56
CA ASP A 461 4.45 -23.44 14.74
C ASP A 461 5.22 -24.70 14.34
N ARG A 462 4.60 -25.60 13.56
CA ARG A 462 5.28 -26.79 13.00
C ARG A 462 6.56 -26.41 12.24
N SER A 463 6.53 -25.34 11.46
CA SER A 463 7.68 -24.87 10.70
C SER A 463 8.78 -24.34 11.64
N LEU A 464 8.42 -23.56 12.65
CA LEU A 464 9.38 -23.03 13.63
C LEU A 464 9.99 -24.14 14.49
N GLU A 465 9.18 -25.10 14.98
CA GLU A 465 9.63 -26.27 15.73
C GLU A 465 10.60 -27.12 14.90
N ALA A 466 10.24 -27.40 13.64
CA ALA A 466 11.07 -28.16 12.71
C ALA A 466 12.41 -27.44 12.40
N ALA A 467 12.44 -26.11 12.47
CA ALA A 467 13.65 -25.31 12.35
C ALA A 467 14.47 -25.20 13.65
N GLY A 468 13.97 -25.77 14.78
CA GLY A 468 14.64 -25.78 16.07
C GLY A 468 14.25 -24.63 17.02
N ALA A 469 13.14 -23.91 16.74
CA ALA A 469 12.64 -22.88 17.65
C ALA A 469 11.95 -23.46 18.88
N ARG A 470 12.04 -22.72 19.98
CA ARG A 470 11.38 -23.01 21.26
C ARG A 470 10.60 -21.78 21.75
N ASP A 471 9.85 -21.94 22.83
CA ASP A 471 9.07 -20.87 23.48
C ASP A 471 8.16 -20.13 22.46
N ILE A 472 7.46 -20.90 21.60
CA ILE A 472 6.64 -20.35 20.54
C ILE A 472 5.41 -19.64 21.13
N TRP A 473 5.09 -18.46 20.58
CA TRP A 473 3.90 -17.69 20.97
C TRP A 473 3.32 -16.93 19.77
N HIS A 474 2.05 -16.52 19.87
CA HIS A 474 1.29 -15.92 18.79
C HIS A 474 1.01 -14.44 19.00
N GLU A 475 1.03 -13.70 17.90
CA GLU A 475 0.43 -12.39 17.78
C GLU A 475 -0.80 -12.53 16.88
N ASP A 476 -2.00 -12.42 17.48
CA ASP A 476 -3.27 -12.78 16.85
C ASP A 476 -4.15 -11.59 16.44
N ASP A 477 -3.78 -10.37 16.82
CA ASP A 477 -4.56 -9.16 16.55
C ASP A 477 -3.77 -8.16 15.66
N ASP A 478 -3.40 -8.60 14.44
CA ASP A 478 -2.77 -7.70 13.48
C ASP A 478 -3.38 -7.88 12.08
N THR A 479 -3.50 -6.76 11.37
CA THR A 479 -3.99 -6.68 10.00
C THR A 479 -3.11 -5.77 9.16
N CYS A 480 -3.11 -6.01 7.86
CA CYS A 480 -2.37 -5.17 6.91
C CYS A 480 -3.18 -4.94 5.63
N HIS A 481 -2.61 -4.14 4.73
CA HIS A 481 -3.04 -3.99 3.33
C HIS A 481 -4.55 -3.79 3.16
N LEU A 482 -5.10 -2.72 3.76
CA LEU A 482 -6.52 -2.40 3.61
C LEU A 482 -6.87 -2.14 2.14
N ALA A 483 -7.97 -2.75 1.69
CA ALA A 483 -8.44 -2.70 0.32
C ALA A 483 -9.98 -2.72 0.25
N GLY A 484 -10.55 -2.59 -0.94
CA GLY A 484 -12.00 -2.44 -1.10
C GLY A 484 -12.48 -1.04 -0.77
N THR A 485 -13.77 -0.87 -0.46
CA THR A 485 -14.45 0.41 -0.15
C THR A 485 -14.95 1.21 -1.35
N VAL A 486 -14.42 0.99 -2.54
CA VAL A 486 -14.87 1.64 -3.80
C VAL A 486 -14.74 0.63 -4.95
N ARG A 487 -15.18 -0.61 -4.71
CA ARG A 487 -14.86 -1.76 -5.56
C ARG A 487 -15.24 -1.57 -7.03
N MET A 488 -14.39 -2.10 -7.94
CA MET A 488 -14.67 -2.18 -9.36
C MET A 488 -15.58 -3.36 -9.70
N GLY A 489 -16.27 -3.26 -10.85
CA GLY A 489 -17.13 -4.34 -11.34
C GLY A 489 -17.62 -4.08 -12.75
N SER A 490 -18.47 -4.98 -13.27
CA SER A 490 -19.09 -4.89 -14.59
C SER A 490 -20.53 -4.35 -14.54
N ASP A 491 -21.08 -4.15 -13.35
CA ASP A 491 -22.47 -3.73 -13.13
C ASP A 491 -22.49 -2.54 -12.14
N PRO A 492 -23.05 -1.39 -12.53
CA PRO A 492 -23.15 -0.21 -11.68
C PRO A 492 -23.99 -0.43 -10.41
N ALA A 493 -24.90 -1.39 -10.39
CA ALA A 493 -25.68 -1.71 -9.20
C ALA A 493 -24.85 -2.40 -8.10
N THR A 494 -23.73 -3.04 -8.48
CA THR A 494 -22.91 -3.85 -7.58
C THR A 494 -21.48 -3.35 -7.46
N SER A 495 -21.14 -2.23 -8.08
CA SER A 495 -19.80 -1.63 -8.06
C SER A 495 -19.86 -0.11 -8.11
N VAL A 496 -18.76 0.55 -7.79
CA VAL A 496 -18.62 2.01 -7.79
C VAL A 496 -17.90 2.49 -9.05
N VAL A 497 -16.93 1.72 -9.52
CA VAL A 497 -16.18 2.01 -10.75
C VAL A 497 -16.22 0.83 -11.71
N ASP A 498 -16.03 1.13 -12.99
CA ASP A 498 -15.90 0.14 -14.05
C ASP A 498 -14.51 -0.53 -14.08
N ALA A 499 -14.28 -1.40 -15.07
CA ALA A 499 -13.01 -2.08 -15.30
C ALA A 499 -11.82 -1.14 -15.56
N ASP A 500 -12.08 0.08 -15.98
CA ASP A 500 -11.07 1.09 -16.29
C ASP A 500 -10.81 2.04 -15.12
N CYS A 501 -11.38 1.75 -13.92
CA CYS A 501 -11.33 2.58 -12.72
C CYS A 501 -12.11 3.90 -12.85
N ARG A 502 -13.03 4.01 -13.80
CA ARG A 502 -13.87 5.17 -14.04
C ARG A 502 -15.17 5.05 -13.24
N SER A 503 -15.58 6.11 -12.57
CA SER A 503 -16.89 6.16 -11.88
C SER A 503 -18.04 5.91 -12.85
N TRP A 504 -19.00 5.09 -12.43
CA TRP A 504 -20.26 4.90 -13.17
C TRP A 504 -21.11 6.19 -13.21
N ASP A 505 -21.12 6.95 -12.12
CA ASP A 505 -21.96 8.14 -11.96
C ASP A 505 -21.37 9.39 -12.62
N ILE A 506 -20.04 9.52 -12.61
CA ILE A 506 -19.35 10.77 -12.96
C ILE A 506 -18.23 10.45 -13.95
N PRO A 507 -18.44 10.71 -15.25
CA PRO A 507 -17.58 10.23 -16.33
C PRO A 507 -16.16 10.82 -16.36
N ASN A 508 -15.86 11.86 -15.59
CA ASN A 508 -14.53 12.46 -15.47
C ASN A 508 -13.96 12.34 -14.03
N LEU A 509 -14.51 11.41 -13.25
CA LEU A 509 -13.98 10.99 -11.95
C LEU A 509 -13.44 9.57 -12.05
N TRP A 510 -12.22 9.39 -11.57
CA TRP A 510 -11.48 8.12 -11.59
C TRP A 510 -11.04 7.78 -10.16
N ILE A 511 -11.00 6.50 -9.82
CA ILE A 511 -10.47 6.03 -8.53
C ILE A 511 -9.40 4.98 -8.82
N CYS A 512 -8.16 5.18 -8.32
CA CYS A 512 -7.05 4.33 -8.71
C CYS A 512 -6.06 4.04 -7.56
N ASP A 513 -6.51 3.23 -6.61
CA ASP A 513 -5.72 2.72 -5.49
C ASP A 513 -6.28 1.36 -5.03
N GLY A 514 -5.88 0.87 -3.85
CA GLY A 514 -6.40 -0.39 -3.31
C GLY A 514 -7.89 -0.40 -2.97
N SER A 515 -8.54 0.76 -2.93
CA SER A 515 -9.99 0.85 -2.66
C SER A 515 -10.84 0.24 -3.77
N VAL A 516 -10.32 0.14 -5.00
CA VAL A 516 -11.06 -0.43 -6.13
C VAL A 516 -11.08 -1.96 -6.16
N PHE A 517 -10.36 -2.64 -5.27
CA PHE A 517 -10.28 -4.09 -5.26
C PHE A 517 -11.62 -4.72 -4.89
N PRO A 518 -12.20 -5.61 -5.72
CA PRO A 518 -13.41 -6.35 -5.38
C PRO A 518 -13.14 -7.53 -4.42
N THR A 519 -11.94 -8.11 -4.49
CA THR A 519 -11.38 -9.09 -3.55
C THR A 519 -9.91 -8.79 -3.32
N VAL A 520 -9.33 -9.31 -2.26
CA VAL A 520 -7.89 -9.23 -1.99
C VAL A 520 -7.32 -10.64 -1.96
N GLY A 521 -6.20 -10.88 -2.62
CA GLY A 521 -5.58 -12.21 -2.57
C GLY A 521 -4.72 -12.41 -1.32
N GLY A 522 -4.21 -13.61 -1.11
CA GLY A 522 -3.30 -13.96 0.00
C GLY A 522 -1.85 -13.49 -0.24
N VAL A 523 -1.62 -12.33 -0.85
CA VAL A 523 -0.31 -11.73 -1.12
C VAL A 523 -0.37 -10.21 -1.08
N ASN A 524 0.79 -9.56 -0.98
CA ASN A 524 0.92 -8.10 -0.89
C ASN A 524 0.36 -7.40 -2.15
N PRO A 525 -0.52 -6.39 -2.02
CA PRO A 525 -1.28 -5.82 -3.15
C PRO A 525 -0.56 -4.73 -3.94
N SER A 526 0.58 -4.20 -3.46
CA SER A 526 1.19 -2.98 -4.03
C SER A 526 1.57 -3.10 -5.51
N LEU A 527 2.03 -4.29 -5.95
CA LEU A 527 2.33 -4.54 -7.36
C LEU A 527 1.06 -4.52 -8.22
N THR A 528 -0.05 -5.08 -7.72
CA THR A 528 -1.35 -5.09 -8.39
C THR A 528 -1.92 -3.68 -8.51
N ILE A 529 -1.85 -2.87 -7.45
CA ILE A 529 -2.28 -1.46 -7.48
C ILE A 529 -1.53 -0.68 -8.57
N GLN A 530 -0.21 -0.83 -8.65
CA GLN A 530 0.61 -0.15 -9.65
C GLN A 530 0.33 -0.66 -11.07
N ALA A 531 0.09 -1.96 -11.24
CA ALA A 531 -0.28 -2.55 -12.52
C ALA A 531 -1.63 -2.03 -13.03
N ILE A 532 -2.63 -1.91 -12.14
CA ILE A 532 -3.91 -1.27 -12.45
C ILE A 532 -3.71 0.19 -12.84
N ALA A 533 -2.86 0.94 -12.14
CA ALA A 533 -2.58 2.33 -12.47
C ALA A 533 -1.94 2.50 -13.85
N CYS A 534 -1.01 1.63 -14.24
CA CYS A 534 -0.44 1.62 -15.60
C CYS A 534 -1.54 1.34 -16.64
N ARG A 535 -2.40 0.34 -16.38
CA ARG A 535 -3.52 0.00 -17.25
C ARG A 535 -4.50 1.15 -17.39
N THR A 536 -4.90 1.77 -16.27
CA THR A 536 -5.84 2.90 -16.24
C THR A 536 -5.30 4.08 -17.06
N ALA A 537 -3.99 4.40 -16.97
CA ALA A 537 -3.38 5.45 -17.81
C ALA A 537 -3.49 5.13 -19.30
N ASP A 538 -3.22 3.90 -19.72
CA ASP A 538 -3.35 3.49 -21.13
C ASP A 538 -4.83 3.51 -21.60
N ARG A 539 -5.79 3.18 -20.73
CA ARG A 539 -7.23 3.26 -21.02
C ARG A 539 -7.69 4.71 -21.14
N ILE A 540 -7.27 5.60 -20.24
CA ILE A 540 -7.54 7.04 -20.33
C ILE A 540 -7.02 7.59 -21.67
N ARG A 541 -5.81 7.25 -22.08
CA ARG A 541 -5.24 7.65 -23.37
C ARG A 541 -6.10 7.16 -24.55
N THR A 542 -6.55 5.91 -24.50
CA THR A 542 -7.40 5.33 -25.55
C THR A 542 -8.76 6.03 -25.63
N LEU A 543 -9.38 6.31 -24.48
CA LEU A 543 -10.68 7.01 -24.40
C LEU A 543 -10.53 8.46 -24.88
N ALA A 544 -9.46 9.16 -24.51
CA ALA A 544 -9.17 10.51 -24.97
C ALA A 544 -8.99 10.60 -26.49
N ALA A 545 -8.33 9.61 -27.10
CA ALA A 545 -8.15 9.53 -28.56
C ALA A 545 -9.49 9.32 -29.30
N ARG A 546 -10.50 8.75 -28.64
CA ARG A 546 -11.87 8.59 -29.16
C ARG A 546 -12.81 9.75 -28.85
N GLY A 547 -12.34 10.74 -28.09
CA GLY A 547 -13.16 11.86 -27.60
C GLY A 547 -14.00 11.56 -26.36
N ASP A 548 -13.89 10.36 -25.79
CA ASP A 548 -14.68 9.90 -24.65
C ASP A 548 -14.10 10.33 -23.28
N ALA A 549 -12.84 10.73 -23.25
CA ALA A 549 -12.23 11.37 -22.07
C ALA A 549 -11.87 12.83 -22.45
N HIS A 550 -12.29 13.78 -21.61
CA HIS A 550 -12.12 15.21 -21.84
C HIS A 550 -10.67 15.67 -21.49
N ALA A 551 -9.69 15.01 -22.04
CA ALA A 551 -8.28 15.32 -21.89
C ALA A 551 -7.66 15.64 -23.27
N ARG A 552 -6.90 16.72 -23.38
CA ARG A 552 -6.17 17.07 -24.60
C ARG A 552 -4.69 16.82 -24.39
N ALA A 553 -4.18 15.70 -24.91
CA ALA A 553 -2.74 15.49 -24.99
C ALA A 553 -2.11 16.62 -25.82
N ARG A 554 -1.16 17.34 -25.25
CA ARG A 554 -0.32 18.28 -26.02
C ARG A 554 0.83 17.46 -26.59
N TRP A 555 0.68 16.99 -27.82
CA TRP A 555 1.80 16.44 -28.58
C TRP A 555 2.81 17.57 -28.78
N ARG A 556 4.04 17.40 -28.28
CA ARG A 556 5.22 18.19 -28.66
C ARG A 556 6.02 17.46 -29.73
#